data_38c3d092db2cfe31039c748aae8c9a05
#
_entry.id   38c3d092db2cfe31039c748aae8c9a05
#
_cell.length_a   1.000
_cell.length_b   1.000
_cell.length_c   1.000
_cell.angle_alpha   90.00
_cell.angle_beta   90.00
_cell.angle_gamma   90.00
#
_symmetry.space_group_name_H-M   'P 1'
#
loop_
_entity.id
_entity.type
_entity.pdbx_description
1 polymer ?
#
loop_
_entity_poly.entity_id
_entity_poly.type
_entity_poly.pdbx_seq_one_letter_code
_entity_poly.pdbx_strand_id
1 'polypeptide(L)'
;MAILQIFTLLGALGMFLYGMNLMSSGLQKAAGERLRGFLSAMTSNPFKGVMTGLGITSIIQSSSATTVMVVSFVNAGLLTLTQAIGVIMGANIGTTVTAWMVSWLGFKADISILAVPLMLFGFLFSNSKKDNRKNIGELIIGFSLLFLGLSFMKESVPDLRQTPEVLEFVTSWAAHGFGSVLLFLVFGTVLTLILQSSSATMAITLIMLSMGWIPFDMACAMVLGENIGTTITANIAASVGNTEAKRAAMSHTIFNVFGVVWALILFRPFLNIVGYITETLFGLPNPAAEGFVVTDSVSPEGTAALYGLSMLHTLFNTINTLVLVWFTKLIAKAVCTIIRAPKNQEKEVFKLKYISAGPLATPELSVEQAFDEIIHFAQVSKNGAVYAKEAVNEADTDKFETLRGKLVKYEEISDRIEYEIATFLNGVSAEEISESTSVKIKAMYKIVGELESLGDSCETISRILSRKNTHKKKFDAEAIKNLNTMADAVIAAYDVMIENLTAAHRGELQDITNAYNAEERLNTLRNNFRDAVIEDIDNGGKNYQTSVYYMDIINEYERMGDFMINVSQDLMRGF
;
A
#
# COMPACT_ATOMS: atom_id res chain seq x y z
N MET A 1 -3.57 -42.44 14.51
CA MET A 1 -4.71 -41.79 13.84
C MET A 1 -4.79 -40.29 14.15
N ALA A 2 -4.84 -39.86 15.42
CA ALA A 2 -4.95 -38.42 15.77
C ALA A 2 -3.86 -37.50 15.18
N ILE A 3 -2.58 -37.92 15.14
CA ILE A 3 -1.49 -37.12 14.57
C ILE A 3 -1.70 -36.87 13.08
N LEU A 4 -2.09 -37.89 12.31
CA LEU A 4 -2.34 -37.75 10.87
C LEU A 4 -3.52 -36.80 10.60
N GLN A 5 -4.58 -36.88 11.40
CA GLN A 5 -5.73 -35.97 11.29
C GLN A 5 -5.34 -34.51 11.56
N ILE A 6 -4.50 -34.26 12.57
CA ILE A 6 -3.98 -32.92 12.84
C ILE A 6 -3.16 -32.39 11.64
N PHE A 7 -2.24 -33.19 11.09
CA PHE A 7 -1.49 -32.78 9.92
C PHE A 7 -2.36 -32.57 8.68
N THR A 8 -3.40 -33.37 8.50
CA THR A 8 -4.36 -33.21 7.41
C THR A 8 -5.16 -31.92 7.56
N LEU A 9 -5.60 -31.60 8.79
CA LEU A 9 -6.32 -30.35 9.09
C LEU A 9 -5.41 -29.13 8.85
N LEU A 10 -4.17 -29.15 9.33
CA LEU A 10 -3.20 -28.09 9.08
C LEU A 10 -2.85 -27.95 7.59
N GLY A 11 -2.73 -29.05 6.86
CA GLY A 11 -2.54 -29.04 5.42
C GLY A 11 -3.73 -28.48 4.66
N ALA A 12 -4.96 -28.81 5.08
CA ALA A 12 -6.19 -28.26 4.51
C ALA A 12 -6.33 -26.76 4.80
N LEU A 13 -5.95 -26.31 6.01
CA LEU A 13 -5.86 -24.89 6.35
C LEU A 13 -4.81 -24.18 5.48
N GLY A 14 -3.64 -24.80 5.29
CA GLY A 14 -2.61 -24.28 4.38
C GLY A 14 -3.13 -24.13 2.95
N MET A 15 -3.87 -25.12 2.43
CA MET A 15 -4.50 -25.06 1.11
C MET A 15 -5.57 -23.96 1.02
N PHE A 16 -6.39 -23.80 2.04
CA PHE A 16 -7.39 -22.72 2.14
C PHE A 16 -6.71 -21.34 2.09
N LEU A 17 -5.68 -21.13 2.92
CA LEU A 17 -4.94 -19.87 2.98
C LEU A 17 -4.21 -19.55 1.67
N TYR A 18 -3.55 -20.54 1.09
CA TYR A 18 -2.87 -20.38 -0.19
C TYR A 18 -3.86 -20.08 -1.32
N GLY A 19 -4.99 -20.82 -1.36
CA GLY A 19 -6.08 -20.55 -2.30
C GLY A 19 -6.64 -19.14 -2.18
N MET A 20 -6.85 -18.66 -0.95
CA MET A 20 -7.31 -17.30 -0.69
C MET A 20 -6.30 -16.26 -1.18
N ASN A 21 -5.02 -16.45 -0.91
CA ASN A 21 -3.96 -15.53 -1.35
C ASN A 21 -3.84 -15.50 -2.87
N LEU A 22 -3.87 -16.66 -3.53
CA LEU A 22 -3.81 -16.75 -4.98
C LEU A 22 -5.04 -16.14 -5.65
N MET A 23 -6.23 -16.39 -5.11
CA MET A 23 -7.49 -15.77 -5.55
C MET A 23 -7.42 -14.24 -5.44
N SER A 24 -6.97 -13.74 -4.31
CA SER A 24 -6.77 -12.31 -4.03
C SER A 24 -5.78 -11.69 -5.01
N SER A 25 -4.60 -12.29 -5.19
CA SER A 25 -3.57 -11.84 -6.13
C SER A 25 -4.08 -11.79 -7.58
N GLY A 26 -4.73 -12.88 -8.05
CA GLY A 26 -5.31 -12.92 -9.40
C GLY A 26 -6.37 -11.83 -9.62
N LEU A 27 -7.21 -11.58 -8.60
CA LEU A 27 -8.24 -10.55 -8.68
C LEU A 27 -7.64 -9.12 -8.68
N GLN A 28 -6.61 -8.89 -7.86
CA GLN A 28 -5.89 -7.62 -7.81
C GLN A 28 -5.19 -7.30 -9.12
N LYS A 29 -4.44 -8.27 -9.67
CA LYS A 29 -3.78 -8.14 -10.98
C LYS A 29 -4.79 -7.91 -12.11
N ALA A 30 -5.95 -8.58 -12.08
CA ALA A 30 -7.01 -8.40 -13.07
C ALA A 30 -7.75 -7.05 -12.92
N ALA A 31 -7.85 -6.53 -11.69
CA ALA A 31 -8.50 -5.25 -11.39
C ALA A 31 -7.61 -4.02 -11.71
N GLY A 32 -6.29 -4.17 -11.70
CA GLY A 32 -5.23 -3.23 -12.08
C GLY A 32 -5.60 -1.74 -12.07
N GLU A 33 -5.87 -1.16 -13.25
CA GLU A 33 -6.19 0.27 -13.41
C GLU A 33 -7.48 0.72 -12.70
N ARG A 34 -8.47 -0.18 -12.49
CA ARG A 34 -9.69 0.18 -11.77
C ARG A 34 -9.42 0.44 -10.29
N LEU A 35 -8.47 -0.29 -9.72
CA LEU A 35 -8.03 -0.07 -8.34
C LEU A 35 -7.45 1.34 -8.18
N ARG A 36 -6.68 1.83 -9.18
CA ARG A 36 -6.17 3.20 -9.25
C ARG A 36 -7.30 4.25 -9.27
N GLY A 37 -8.38 4.00 -10.01
CA GLY A 37 -9.57 4.87 -10.02
C GLY A 37 -10.25 4.97 -8.65
N PHE A 38 -10.30 3.88 -7.89
CA PHE A 38 -10.80 3.89 -6.51
C PHE A 38 -9.90 4.70 -5.57
N LEU A 39 -8.58 4.61 -5.73
CA LEU A 39 -7.62 5.38 -4.93
C LEU A 39 -7.76 6.89 -5.15
N SER A 40 -7.95 7.34 -6.40
CA SER A 40 -8.15 8.76 -6.71
C SER A 40 -9.45 9.33 -6.15
N ALA A 41 -10.47 8.50 -5.93
CA ALA A 41 -11.77 8.89 -5.35
C ALA A 41 -11.72 9.13 -3.83
N MET A 42 -10.64 8.74 -3.15
CA MET A 42 -10.49 8.83 -1.68
C MET A 42 -10.53 10.25 -1.11
N THR A 43 -10.41 11.29 -1.93
CA THR A 43 -9.93 12.60 -1.49
C THR A 43 -11.00 13.58 -0.99
N SER A 44 -12.30 13.31 -1.06
CA SER A 44 -13.27 14.40 -0.88
C SER A 44 -14.03 14.43 0.46
N ASN A 45 -14.35 13.30 1.08
CA ASN A 45 -14.98 13.27 2.41
C ASN A 45 -14.99 11.85 3.04
N PRO A 46 -15.22 11.70 4.38
CA PRO A 46 -15.19 10.41 5.07
C PRO A 46 -16.18 9.38 4.51
N PHE A 47 -17.35 9.77 4.02
CA PHE A 47 -18.34 8.86 3.44
C PHE A 47 -17.84 8.23 2.14
N LYS A 48 -17.23 9.03 1.25
CA LYS A 48 -16.59 8.49 0.06
C LYS A 48 -15.41 7.59 0.44
N GLY A 49 -14.65 7.95 1.48
CA GLY A 49 -13.62 7.09 2.05
C GLY A 49 -14.16 5.72 2.46
N VAL A 50 -15.30 5.67 3.17
CA VAL A 50 -15.96 4.40 3.54
C VAL A 50 -16.31 3.57 2.29
N MET A 51 -16.92 4.17 1.28
CA MET A 51 -17.28 3.45 0.05
C MET A 51 -16.04 2.94 -0.69
N THR A 52 -14.97 3.74 -0.71
CA THR A 52 -13.69 3.36 -1.29
C THR A 52 -13.05 2.20 -0.54
N GLY A 53 -12.98 2.29 0.80
CA GLY A 53 -12.44 1.21 1.64
C GLY A 53 -13.22 -0.10 1.50
N LEU A 54 -14.55 -0.01 1.46
CA LEU A 54 -15.45 -1.14 1.18
C LEU A 54 -15.11 -1.76 -0.19
N GLY A 55 -15.06 -0.97 -1.26
CA GLY A 55 -14.80 -1.45 -2.61
C GLY A 55 -13.42 -2.09 -2.75
N ILE A 56 -12.38 -1.41 -2.28
CA ILE A 56 -10.99 -1.91 -2.34
C ILE A 56 -10.88 -3.23 -1.56
N THR A 57 -11.35 -3.29 -0.32
CA THR A 57 -11.24 -4.51 0.50
C THR A 57 -12.05 -5.66 -0.07
N SER A 58 -13.23 -5.40 -0.64
CA SER A 58 -14.03 -6.43 -1.32
C SER A 58 -13.32 -6.99 -2.54
N ILE A 59 -12.53 -6.18 -3.26
CA ILE A 59 -11.71 -6.61 -4.40
C ILE A 59 -10.44 -7.30 -3.91
N ILE A 60 -9.67 -6.65 -3.03
CA ILE A 60 -8.40 -7.18 -2.51
C ILE A 60 -8.61 -8.41 -1.61
N GLN A 61 -9.78 -8.59 -1.01
CA GLN A 61 -10.12 -9.63 -0.04
C GLN A 61 -9.19 -9.63 1.20
N SER A 62 -8.56 -8.47 1.49
CA SER A 62 -7.66 -8.27 2.62
C SER A 62 -7.81 -6.87 3.20
N SER A 63 -8.42 -6.76 4.37
CA SER A 63 -8.52 -5.50 5.12
C SER A 63 -7.17 -5.06 5.69
N SER A 64 -6.31 -6.01 6.03
CA SER A 64 -4.96 -5.72 6.50
C SER A 64 -4.14 -5.03 5.40
N ALA A 65 -4.14 -5.57 4.17
CA ALA A 65 -3.47 -4.94 3.02
C ALA A 65 -4.03 -3.55 2.74
N THR A 66 -5.36 -3.38 2.71
CA THR A 66 -6.02 -2.08 2.52
C THR A 66 -5.63 -1.09 3.62
N THR A 67 -5.59 -1.52 4.88
CA THR A 67 -5.26 -0.62 6.01
C THR A 67 -3.78 -0.23 5.99
N VAL A 68 -2.86 -1.16 5.71
CA VAL A 68 -1.42 -0.86 5.55
C VAL A 68 -1.20 0.13 4.42
N MET A 69 -1.86 -0.04 3.29
CA MET A 69 -1.83 0.90 2.17
C MET A 69 -2.30 2.31 2.60
N VAL A 70 -3.42 2.40 3.32
CA VAL A 70 -3.95 3.68 3.84
C VAL A 70 -2.95 4.33 4.81
N VAL A 71 -2.35 3.56 5.70
CA VAL A 71 -1.30 4.02 6.63
C VAL A 71 -0.11 4.57 5.85
N SER A 72 0.32 3.90 4.78
CA SER A 72 1.41 4.36 3.92
C SER A 72 1.07 5.68 3.20
N PHE A 73 -0.18 5.83 2.71
CA PHE A 73 -0.61 7.09 2.10
C PHE A 73 -0.69 8.25 3.10
N VAL A 74 -1.09 7.98 4.33
CA VAL A 74 -1.02 8.99 5.41
C VAL A 74 0.43 9.35 5.72
N ASN A 75 1.31 8.36 5.78
CA ASN A 75 2.75 8.56 5.96
C ASN A 75 3.35 9.46 4.86
N ALA A 76 2.91 9.25 3.63
CA ALA A 76 3.29 10.04 2.46
C ALA A 76 2.60 11.42 2.37
N GLY A 77 1.63 11.71 3.24
CA GLY A 77 0.84 12.95 3.17
C GLY A 77 -0.16 13.02 2.01
N LEU A 78 -0.41 11.88 1.32
CA LEU A 78 -1.41 11.76 0.25
C LEU A 78 -2.83 11.74 0.79
N LEU A 79 -3.01 11.22 2.00
CA LEU A 79 -4.28 11.22 2.71
C LEU A 79 -4.14 11.96 4.03
N THR A 80 -5.14 12.77 4.35
CA THR A 80 -5.30 13.29 5.71
C THR A 80 -5.76 12.18 6.66
N LEU A 81 -5.42 12.31 7.94
CA LEU A 81 -5.85 11.37 8.97
C LEU A 81 -7.37 11.14 8.96
N THR A 82 -8.17 12.19 8.76
CA THR A 82 -9.65 12.10 8.74
C THR A 82 -10.17 11.29 7.54
N GLN A 83 -9.54 11.44 6.38
CA GLN A 83 -9.87 10.65 5.18
C GLN A 83 -9.50 9.18 5.38
N ALA A 84 -8.31 8.92 5.92
CA ALA A 84 -7.83 7.58 6.23
C ALA A 84 -8.76 6.83 7.17
N ILE A 85 -9.27 7.48 8.24
CA ILE A 85 -10.24 6.91 9.16
C ILE A 85 -11.48 6.40 8.42
N GLY A 86 -12.01 7.17 7.46
CA GLY A 86 -13.15 6.75 6.64
C GLY A 86 -12.87 5.50 5.82
N VAL A 87 -11.71 5.44 5.16
CA VAL A 87 -11.30 4.27 4.35
C VAL A 87 -11.11 3.03 5.22
N ILE A 88 -10.49 3.16 6.38
CA ILE A 88 -10.31 2.07 7.36
C ILE A 88 -11.66 1.53 7.85
N MET A 89 -12.63 2.40 8.14
CA MET A 89 -14.00 1.99 8.49
C MET A 89 -14.65 1.18 7.36
N GLY A 90 -14.51 1.64 6.11
CA GLY A 90 -15.03 0.92 4.95
C GLY A 90 -14.35 -0.43 4.72
N ALA A 91 -13.05 -0.52 4.95
CA ALA A 91 -12.29 -1.76 4.84
C ALA A 91 -12.82 -2.84 5.79
N ASN A 92 -13.22 -2.48 7.01
CA ASN A 92 -13.83 -3.44 7.94
C ASN A 92 -15.17 -3.99 7.43
N ILE A 93 -16.01 -3.16 6.78
CA ILE A 93 -17.23 -3.67 6.13
C ILE A 93 -16.87 -4.60 4.97
N GLY A 94 -15.87 -4.24 4.13
CA GLY A 94 -15.43 -5.04 2.98
C GLY A 94 -14.99 -6.45 3.36
N THR A 95 -14.39 -6.65 4.54
CA THR A 95 -13.99 -7.96 5.05
C THR A 95 -15.17 -8.92 5.21
N THR A 96 -16.37 -8.41 5.47
CA THR A 96 -17.55 -9.25 5.68
C THR A 96 -17.99 -10.02 4.44
N VAL A 97 -17.59 -9.57 3.25
CA VAL A 97 -17.83 -10.28 1.97
C VAL A 97 -17.22 -11.68 1.99
N THR A 98 -16.02 -11.84 2.58
CA THR A 98 -15.37 -13.15 2.72
C THR A 98 -16.22 -14.11 3.59
N ALA A 99 -16.78 -13.61 4.70
CA ALA A 99 -17.65 -14.44 5.56
C ALA A 99 -18.86 -14.98 4.80
N TRP A 100 -19.52 -14.13 4.01
CA TRP A 100 -20.64 -14.54 3.16
C TRP A 100 -20.22 -15.51 2.05
N MET A 101 -19.07 -15.27 1.43
CA MET A 101 -18.55 -16.16 0.41
C MET A 101 -18.30 -17.56 0.98
N VAL A 102 -17.64 -17.65 2.13
CA VAL A 102 -17.37 -18.93 2.79
C VAL A 102 -18.67 -19.61 3.25
N SER A 103 -19.57 -18.89 3.92
CA SER A 103 -20.81 -19.49 4.46
C SER A 103 -21.78 -19.92 3.36
N TRP A 104 -21.94 -19.13 2.30
CA TRP A 104 -22.88 -19.45 1.23
C TRP A 104 -22.31 -20.45 0.22
N LEU A 105 -21.13 -20.16 -0.35
CA LEU A 105 -20.53 -20.99 -1.38
C LEU A 105 -19.88 -22.24 -0.79
N GLY A 106 -19.28 -22.15 0.38
CA GLY A 106 -18.53 -23.23 0.99
C GLY A 106 -19.37 -24.25 1.74
N PHE A 107 -20.51 -23.85 2.27
CA PHE A 107 -21.34 -24.75 3.08
C PHE A 107 -22.69 -25.08 2.42
N LYS A 108 -23.42 -24.08 1.90
CA LYS A 108 -24.75 -24.31 1.33
C LYS A 108 -24.72 -24.85 -0.10
N ALA A 109 -23.88 -24.28 -0.96
CA ALA A 109 -23.83 -24.63 -2.38
C ALA A 109 -22.89 -25.80 -2.69
N ASP A 110 -22.07 -26.22 -1.71
CA ASP A 110 -21.01 -27.24 -1.85
C ASP A 110 -20.22 -27.14 -3.17
N ILE A 111 -19.69 -25.93 -3.38
CA ILE A 111 -18.93 -25.62 -4.61
C ILE A 111 -17.64 -26.46 -4.73
N SER A 112 -17.24 -27.17 -3.67
CA SER A 112 -16.10 -28.10 -3.74
C SER A 112 -16.26 -29.12 -4.89
N ILE A 113 -17.48 -29.53 -5.23
CA ILE A 113 -17.77 -30.40 -6.38
C ILE A 113 -17.37 -29.76 -7.71
N LEU A 114 -17.52 -28.43 -7.85
CA LEU A 114 -17.13 -27.68 -9.03
C LEU A 114 -15.66 -27.23 -8.98
N ALA A 115 -15.01 -27.28 -7.83
CA ALA A 115 -13.64 -26.80 -7.67
C ALA A 115 -12.65 -27.56 -8.57
N VAL A 116 -12.78 -28.89 -8.67
CA VAL A 116 -11.90 -29.72 -9.53
C VAL A 116 -12.12 -29.41 -11.03
N PRO A 117 -13.35 -29.37 -11.57
CA PRO A 117 -13.57 -28.88 -12.93
C PRO A 117 -13.09 -27.48 -13.20
N LEU A 118 -13.29 -26.54 -12.26
CA LEU A 118 -12.80 -25.16 -12.37
C LEU A 118 -11.28 -25.09 -12.41
N MET A 119 -10.58 -25.97 -11.70
CA MET A 119 -9.12 -26.07 -11.73
C MET A 119 -8.59 -26.28 -13.16
N LEU A 120 -9.28 -27.08 -13.98
CA LEU A 120 -8.91 -27.30 -15.40
C LEU A 120 -8.96 -25.97 -16.17
N PHE A 121 -10.05 -25.22 -16.05
CA PHE A 121 -10.18 -23.92 -16.72
C PHE A 121 -9.16 -22.91 -16.20
N GLY A 122 -8.95 -22.88 -14.88
CA GLY A 122 -7.92 -22.05 -14.25
C GLY A 122 -6.53 -22.36 -14.81
N PHE A 123 -6.15 -23.64 -14.91
CA PHE A 123 -4.89 -24.08 -15.50
C PHE A 123 -4.74 -23.65 -16.97
N LEU A 124 -5.79 -23.82 -17.78
CA LEU A 124 -5.77 -23.42 -19.20
C LEU A 124 -5.58 -21.91 -19.35
N PHE A 125 -6.23 -21.10 -18.49
CA PHE A 125 -6.10 -19.64 -18.53
C PHE A 125 -4.76 -19.17 -17.96
N SER A 126 -4.22 -19.80 -16.92
CA SER A 126 -2.92 -19.43 -16.32
C SER A 126 -1.74 -19.65 -17.27
N ASN A 127 -1.88 -20.57 -18.24
CA ASN A 127 -0.90 -20.80 -19.31
C ASN A 127 -1.08 -19.86 -20.53
N SER A 128 -1.97 -18.88 -20.47
CA SER A 128 -2.17 -17.92 -21.56
C SER A 128 -1.02 -16.92 -21.64
N LYS A 129 -0.67 -16.51 -22.87
CA LYS A 129 0.30 -15.42 -23.11
C LYS A 129 -0.26 -14.03 -22.82
N LYS A 130 -1.57 -13.89 -22.55
CA LYS A 130 -2.22 -12.61 -22.25
C LYS A 130 -2.33 -12.46 -20.72
N ASP A 131 -1.70 -11.45 -20.15
CA ASP A 131 -1.65 -11.19 -18.70
C ASP A 131 -3.03 -11.24 -18.03
N ASN A 132 -4.03 -10.56 -18.61
CA ASN A 132 -5.36 -10.56 -18.04
C ASN A 132 -6.01 -11.97 -17.98
N ARG A 133 -5.74 -12.85 -18.97
CA ARG A 133 -6.22 -14.23 -18.93
C ARG A 133 -5.45 -15.06 -17.91
N LYS A 134 -4.13 -14.84 -17.80
CA LYS A 134 -3.29 -15.49 -16.79
C LYS A 134 -3.78 -15.12 -15.38
N ASN A 135 -4.04 -13.84 -15.12
CA ASN A 135 -4.55 -13.35 -13.85
C ASN A 135 -5.94 -13.93 -13.49
N ILE A 136 -6.83 -14.07 -14.49
CA ILE A 136 -8.12 -14.76 -14.31
C ILE A 136 -7.89 -16.25 -14.04
N GLY A 137 -6.88 -16.88 -14.65
CA GLY A 137 -6.49 -18.26 -14.38
C GLY A 137 -6.06 -18.45 -12.93
N GLU A 138 -5.21 -17.57 -12.41
CA GLU A 138 -4.77 -17.55 -11.00
C GLU A 138 -5.97 -17.36 -10.05
N LEU A 139 -6.88 -16.43 -10.36
CA LEU A 139 -8.14 -16.24 -9.62
C LEU A 139 -8.95 -17.53 -9.52
N ILE A 140 -9.16 -18.23 -10.64
CA ILE A 140 -9.96 -19.48 -10.69
C ILE A 140 -9.25 -20.61 -9.93
N ILE A 141 -7.94 -20.76 -10.06
CA ILE A 141 -7.15 -21.76 -9.31
C ILE A 141 -7.24 -21.45 -7.81
N GLY A 142 -7.03 -20.19 -7.41
CA GLY A 142 -7.13 -19.77 -6.03
C GLY A 142 -8.51 -20.04 -5.43
N PHE A 143 -9.57 -19.70 -6.15
CA PHE A 143 -10.94 -20.01 -5.78
C PHE A 143 -11.16 -21.52 -5.59
N SER A 144 -10.66 -22.33 -6.50
CA SER A 144 -10.77 -23.79 -6.44
C SER A 144 -10.03 -24.35 -5.21
N LEU A 145 -8.80 -23.92 -4.97
CA LEU A 145 -7.99 -24.35 -3.82
C LEU A 145 -8.62 -23.93 -2.50
N LEU A 146 -9.19 -22.72 -2.42
CA LEU A 146 -9.89 -22.23 -1.25
C LEU A 146 -11.04 -23.18 -0.85
N PHE A 147 -11.90 -23.53 -1.79
CA PHE A 147 -13.05 -24.39 -1.50
C PHE A 147 -12.68 -25.86 -1.31
N LEU A 148 -11.65 -26.37 -2.00
CA LEU A 148 -11.07 -27.68 -1.69
C LEU A 148 -10.45 -27.71 -0.30
N GLY A 149 -9.67 -26.70 0.07
CA GLY A 149 -9.12 -26.56 1.42
C GLY A 149 -10.21 -26.55 2.48
N LEU A 150 -11.29 -25.79 2.27
CA LEU A 150 -12.43 -25.75 3.16
C LEU A 150 -13.14 -27.12 3.28
N SER A 151 -13.30 -27.85 2.16
CA SER A 151 -13.88 -29.20 2.17
C SER A 151 -13.01 -30.18 2.94
N PHE A 152 -11.70 -30.19 2.67
CA PHE A 152 -10.78 -31.05 3.42
C PHE A 152 -10.68 -30.68 4.91
N MET A 153 -10.78 -29.40 5.24
CA MET A 153 -10.87 -28.98 6.67
C MET A 153 -12.10 -29.61 7.33
N LYS A 154 -13.29 -29.53 6.69
CA LYS A 154 -14.52 -30.14 7.23
C LYS A 154 -14.38 -31.64 7.42
N GLU A 155 -13.82 -32.34 6.42
CA GLU A 155 -13.63 -33.79 6.45
C GLU A 155 -12.57 -34.26 7.47
N SER A 156 -11.56 -33.41 7.71
CA SER A 156 -10.44 -33.73 8.62
C SER A 156 -10.76 -33.44 10.07
N VAL A 157 -11.80 -32.66 10.34
CA VAL A 157 -12.23 -32.33 11.70
C VAL A 157 -12.80 -33.58 12.38
N PRO A 158 -12.24 -34.00 13.54
CA PRO A 158 -12.78 -35.13 14.28
C PRO A 158 -14.24 -34.88 14.68
N ASP A 159 -15.08 -35.90 14.55
CA ASP A 159 -16.40 -35.82 15.17
C ASP A 159 -16.28 -35.92 16.69
N LEU A 160 -16.26 -34.76 17.37
CA LEU A 160 -16.10 -34.68 18.83
C LEU A 160 -17.23 -35.39 19.59
N ARG A 161 -18.36 -35.73 18.94
CA ARG A 161 -19.41 -36.56 19.53
C ARG A 161 -18.89 -37.97 19.84
N GLN A 162 -17.85 -38.43 19.12
CA GLN A 162 -17.18 -39.70 19.40
C GLN A 162 -16.09 -39.59 20.48
N THR A 163 -15.80 -38.37 20.96
CA THR A 163 -14.85 -38.07 22.04
C THR A 163 -15.50 -37.14 23.06
N PRO A 164 -16.46 -37.67 23.90
CA PRO A 164 -17.24 -36.85 24.83
C PRO A 164 -16.40 -36.00 25.78
N GLU A 165 -15.23 -36.47 26.17
CA GLU A 165 -14.32 -35.77 27.10
C GLU A 165 -13.81 -34.44 26.53
N VAL A 166 -13.53 -34.38 25.22
CA VAL A 166 -13.07 -33.15 24.54
C VAL A 166 -14.23 -32.18 24.37
N LEU A 167 -15.44 -32.72 24.04
CA LEU A 167 -16.64 -31.90 23.92
C LEU A 167 -17.05 -31.31 25.27
N GLU A 168 -16.99 -32.12 26.36
CA GLU A 168 -17.26 -31.64 27.74
C GLU A 168 -16.25 -30.54 28.14
N PHE A 169 -14.97 -30.68 27.78
CA PHE A 169 -13.98 -29.64 28.03
C PHE A 169 -14.35 -28.32 27.35
N VAL A 170 -14.66 -28.32 26.03
CA VAL A 170 -15.04 -27.10 25.30
C VAL A 170 -16.37 -26.52 25.83
N THR A 171 -17.37 -27.36 26.08
CA THR A 171 -18.66 -26.91 26.60
C THR A 171 -18.58 -26.40 28.04
N SER A 172 -17.69 -26.94 28.88
CA SER A 172 -17.44 -26.42 30.22
C SER A 172 -16.91 -24.97 30.17
N TRP A 173 -16.03 -24.66 29.25
CA TRP A 173 -15.53 -23.29 29.05
C TRP A 173 -16.62 -22.36 28.51
N ALA A 174 -17.59 -22.86 27.77
CA ALA A 174 -18.73 -22.08 27.27
C ALA A 174 -19.83 -21.85 28.34
N ALA A 175 -19.78 -22.53 29.46
CA ALA A 175 -20.84 -22.53 30.51
C ALA A 175 -20.72 -21.41 31.57
N HIS A 176 -19.66 -20.57 31.51
CA HIS A 176 -19.39 -19.55 32.54
C HIS A 176 -20.04 -18.17 32.23
N GLY A 177 -21.12 -18.14 31.46
CA GLY A 177 -21.87 -16.92 31.16
C GLY A 177 -21.03 -15.85 30.45
N PHE A 178 -21.03 -14.61 30.97
CA PHE A 178 -20.27 -13.51 30.35
C PHE A 178 -18.73 -13.71 30.38
N GLY A 179 -18.22 -14.49 31.35
CA GLY A 179 -16.81 -14.87 31.38
C GLY A 179 -16.39 -15.70 30.17
N SER A 180 -17.27 -16.59 29.70
CA SER A 180 -17.04 -17.36 28.45
C SER A 180 -16.99 -16.44 27.23
N VAL A 181 -17.88 -15.45 27.14
CA VAL A 181 -17.88 -14.47 26.05
C VAL A 181 -16.52 -13.75 25.97
N LEU A 182 -15.97 -13.31 27.11
CA LEU A 182 -14.66 -12.67 27.16
C LEU A 182 -13.52 -13.63 26.78
N LEU A 183 -13.61 -14.88 27.23
CA LEU A 183 -12.61 -15.90 26.90
C LEU A 183 -12.55 -16.16 25.38
N PHE A 184 -13.71 -16.39 24.75
CA PHE A 184 -13.79 -16.66 23.33
C PHE A 184 -13.45 -15.42 22.48
N LEU A 185 -13.75 -14.22 22.97
CA LEU A 185 -13.29 -12.97 22.37
C LEU A 185 -11.75 -12.90 22.37
N VAL A 186 -11.11 -13.17 23.50
CA VAL A 186 -9.65 -13.20 23.60
C VAL A 186 -9.07 -14.30 22.70
N PHE A 187 -9.71 -15.47 22.65
CA PHE A 187 -9.29 -16.57 21.78
C PHE A 187 -9.35 -16.16 20.29
N GLY A 188 -10.43 -15.55 19.82
CA GLY A 188 -10.54 -15.01 18.46
C GLY A 188 -9.51 -13.94 18.17
N THR A 189 -9.23 -13.04 19.13
CA THR A 189 -8.18 -12.03 19.03
C THR A 189 -6.80 -12.65 18.85
N VAL A 190 -6.43 -13.60 19.72
CA VAL A 190 -5.12 -14.26 19.69
C VAL A 190 -4.97 -15.12 18.43
N LEU A 191 -6.02 -15.84 18.03
CA LEU A 191 -6.00 -16.65 16.81
C LEU A 191 -5.77 -15.78 15.57
N THR A 192 -6.44 -14.63 15.46
CA THR A 192 -6.23 -13.67 14.36
C THR A 192 -4.82 -13.09 14.39
N LEU A 193 -4.27 -12.84 15.57
CA LEU A 193 -2.92 -12.33 15.78
C LEU A 193 -1.85 -13.32 15.28
N ILE A 194 -2.06 -14.61 15.58
CA ILE A 194 -1.16 -15.70 15.15
C ILE A 194 -1.25 -15.93 13.64
N LEU A 195 -2.46 -16.01 13.10
CA LEU A 195 -2.70 -16.27 11.68
C LEU A 195 -2.45 -15.04 10.81
N GLN A 196 -2.45 -13.84 11.39
CA GLN A 196 -2.39 -12.54 10.69
C GLN A 196 -3.46 -12.41 9.58
N SER A 197 -4.56 -13.14 9.71
CA SER A 197 -5.64 -13.23 8.74
C SER A 197 -6.98 -13.37 9.44
N SER A 198 -7.81 -12.34 9.38
CA SER A 198 -9.18 -12.38 9.87
C SER A 198 -10.05 -13.36 9.08
N SER A 199 -9.86 -13.42 7.75
CA SER A 199 -10.61 -14.37 6.91
C SER A 199 -10.32 -15.83 7.27
N ALA A 200 -9.09 -16.16 7.68
CA ALA A 200 -8.74 -17.49 8.15
C ALA A 200 -9.39 -17.79 9.52
N THR A 201 -9.33 -16.84 10.44
CA THR A 201 -9.99 -16.96 11.74
C THR A 201 -11.50 -17.14 11.57
N MET A 202 -12.13 -16.35 10.69
CA MET A 202 -13.54 -16.48 10.34
C MET A 202 -13.87 -17.87 9.80
N ALA A 203 -13.07 -18.41 8.87
CA ALA A 203 -13.30 -19.75 8.32
C ALA A 203 -13.20 -20.84 9.39
N ILE A 204 -12.21 -20.76 10.28
CA ILE A 204 -12.07 -21.68 11.42
C ILE A 204 -13.29 -21.56 12.35
N THR A 205 -13.71 -20.34 12.68
CA THR A 205 -14.88 -20.10 13.53
C THR A 205 -16.16 -20.65 12.92
N LEU A 206 -16.36 -20.47 11.60
CA LEU A 206 -17.48 -21.04 10.86
C LEU A 206 -17.47 -22.57 10.89
N ILE A 207 -16.30 -23.21 10.74
CA ILE A 207 -16.16 -24.66 10.84
C ILE A 207 -16.49 -25.14 12.27
N MET A 208 -15.90 -24.54 13.30
CA MET A 208 -16.16 -24.91 14.70
C MET A 208 -17.64 -24.79 15.04
N LEU A 209 -18.29 -23.72 14.56
CA LEU A 209 -19.72 -23.49 14.74
C LEU A 209 -20.55 -24.55 13.97
N SER A 210 -20.22 -24.79 12.70
CA SER A 210 -20.97 -25.72 11.83
C SER A 210 -20.90 -27.18 12.30
N MET A 211 -19.83 -27.53 13.01
CA MET A 211 -19.64 -28.85 13.61
C MET A 211 -20.26 -28.96 15.02
N GLY A 212 -20.83 -27.88 15.53
CA GLY A 212 -21.42 -27.84 16.89
C GLY A 212 -20.38 -27.89 18.01
N TRP A 213 -19.09 -27.54 17.72
CA TRP A 213 -18.05 -27.51 18.74
C TRP A 213 -18.19 -26.34 19.69
N ILE A 214 -18.67 -25.22 19.17
CA ILE A 214 -18.91 -24.01 19.95
C ILE A 214 -20.37 -23.55 19.75
N PRO A 215 -21.01 -23.01 20.79
CA PRO A 215 -22.31 -22.38 20.66
C PRO A 215 -22.28 -21.12 19.81
N PHE A 216 -23.41 -20.70 19.26
CA PHE A 216 -23.51 -19.53 18.40
C PHE A 216 -23.01 -18.24 19.06
N ASP A 217 -23.33 -18.01 20.33
CA ASP A 217 -22.91 -16.84 21.07
C ASP A 217 -21.39 -16.81 21.30
N MET A 218 -20.73 -17.96 21.47
CA MET A 218 -19.27 -18.06 21.59
C MET A 218 -18.58 -17.81 20.23
N ALA A 219 -19.15 -18.33 19.14
CA ALA A 219 -18.67 -18.00 17.79
C ALA A 219 -18.78 -16.49 17.50
N CYS A 220 -19.88 -15.87 17.91
CA CYS A 220 -20.06 -14.42 17.81
C CYS A 220 -19.00 -13.65 18.61
N ALA A 221 -18.66 -14.10 19.81
CA ALA A 221 -17.59 -13.50 20.61
C ALA A 221 -16.21 -13.63 19.93
N MET A 222 -15.91 -14.78 19.29
CA MET A 222 -14.69 -14.96 18.53
C MET A 222 -14.59 -13.96 17.36
N VAL A 223 -15.68 -13.74 16.62
CA VAL A 223 -15.73 -12.77 15.51
C VAL A 223 -15.51 -11.34 16.00
N LEU A 224 -16.06 -10.97 17.16
CA LEU A 224 -15.77 -9.69 17.78
C LEU A 224 -14.27 -9.56 18.15
N GLY A 225 -13.67 -10.63 18.66
CA GLY A 225 -12.24 -10.68 18.96
C GLY A 225 -11.35 -10.59 17.72
N GLU A 226 -11.77 -11.23 16.62
CA GLU A 226 -11.10 -11.17 15.31
C GLU A 226 -10.93 -9.72 14.82
N ASN A 227 -11.95 -8.89 14.99
CA ASN A 227 -11.88 -7.48 14.59
C ASN A 227 -10.83 -6.69 15.40
N ILE A 228 -10.60 -7.02 16.68
CA ILE A 228 -9.51 -6.45 17.46
C ILE A 228 -8.16 -6.98 16.95
N GLY A 229 -8.03 -8.30 16.75
CA GLY A 229 -6.79 -8.94 16.31
C GLY A 229 -6.26 -8.39 14.99
N THR A 230 -7.15 -8.07 14.05
CA THR A 230 -6.79 -7.50 12.75
C THR A 230 -6.07 -6.16 12.86
N THR A 231 -6.27 -5.40 13.93
CA THR A 231 -5.66 -4.07 14.07
C THR A 231 -4.16 -4.09 14.28
N ILE A 232 -3.60 -5.22 14.73
CA ILE A 232 -2.18 -5.33 15.06
C ILE A 232 -1.28 -5.20 13.82
N THR A 233 -1.71 -5.73 12.67
CA THR A 233 -0.95 -5.67 11.41
C THR A 233 -0.70 -4.24 10.97
N ALA A 234 -1.71 -3.38 11.06
CA ALA A 234 -1.60 -1.96 10.76
C ALA A 234 -0.66 -1.24 11.74
N ASN A 235 -0.70 -1.58 13.04
CA ASN A 235 0.17 -0.98 14.04
C ASN A 235 1.63 -1.42 13.86
N ILE A 236 1.90 -2.66 13.47
CA ILE A 236 3.25 -3.14 13.13
C ILE A 236 3.78 -2.36 11.92
N ALA A 237 3.00 -2.26 10.84
CA ALA A 237 3.39 -1.50 9.66
C ALA A 237 3.66 -0.02 9.97
N ALA A 238 2.84 0.60 10.82
CA ALA A 238 3.01 1.99 11.22
C ALA A 238 4.19 2.24 12.16
N SER A 239 4.76 1.20 12.79
CA SER A 239 5.82 1.35 13.81
C SER A 239 7.05 2.06 13.28
N VAL A 240 7.39 1.81 12.01
CA VAL A 240 8.52 2.44 11.29
C VAL A 240 8.14 3.76 10.61
N GLY A 241 6.84 4.07 10.51
CA GLY A 241 6.31 5.28 9.89
C GLY A 241 6.38 6.53 10.78
N ASN A 242 5.98 7.66 10.20
CA ASN A 242 5.88 8.94 10.88
C ASN A 242 4.72 8.99 11.91
N THR A 243 4.58 10.11 12.60
CA THR A 243 3.55 10.31 13.63
C THR A 243 2.12 10.16 13.06
N GLU A 244 1.87 10.63 11.84
CA GLU A 244 0.55 10.56 11.21
C GLU A 244 0.19 9.11 10.81
N ALA A 245 1.15 8.33 10.32
CA ALA A 245 1.00 6.90 10.06
C ALA A 245 0.60 6.12 11.32
N LYS A 246 1.30 6.39 12.44
CA LYS A 246 0.99 5.79 13.76
C LYS A 246 -0.42 6.17 14.24
N ARG A 247 -0.84 7.43 14.01
CA ARG A 247 -2.19 7.91 14.33
C ARG A 247 -3.25 7.20 13.48
N ALA A 248 -3.00 6.99 12.19
CA ALA A 248 -3.90 6.26 11.30
C ALA A 248 -4.09 4.81 11.76
N ALA A 249 -3.01 4.09 12.06
CA ALA A 249 -3.08 2.73 12.59
C ALA A 249 -3.79 2.66 13.96
N MET A 250 -3.50 3.58 14.87
CA MET A 250 -4.18 3.66 16.16
C MET A 250 -5.67 3.95 16.01
N SER A 251 -6.09 4.71 14.99
CA SER A 251 -7.51 4.95 14.72
C SER A 251 -8.26 3.66 14.37
N HIS A 252 -7.62 2.72 13.69
CA HIS A 252 -8.17 1.39 13.42
C HIS A 252 -8.40 0.62 14.71
N THR A 253 -7.45 0.67 15.65
CA THR A 253 -7.59 0.04 16.96
C THR A 253 -8.74 0.66 17.76
N ILE A 254 -8.81 2.00 17.84
CA ILE A 254 -9.89 2.70 18.55
C ILE A 254 -11.25 2.35 17.96
N PHE A 255 -11.38 2.32 16.63
CA PHE A 255 -12.61 1.98 15.94
C PHE A 255 -13.09 0.58 16.30
N ASN A 256 -12.21 -0.43 16.26
CA ASN A 256 -12.60 -1.81 16.57
C ASN A 256 -12.84 -2.04 18.05
N VAL A 257 -12.00 -1.49 18.93
CA VAL A 257 -12.19 -1.62 20.39
C VAL A 257 -13.49 -0.95 20.82
N PHE A 258 -13.80 0.25 20.33
CA PHE A 258 -15.08 0.92 20.61
C PHE A 258 -16.25 0.07 20.14
N GLY A 259 -16.15 -0.49 18.92
CA GLY A 259 -17.16 -1.39 18.38
C GLY A 259 -17.40 -2.61 19.28
N VAL A 260 -16.33 -3.27 19.68
CA VAL A 260 -16.42 -4.45 20.56
C VAL A 260 -17.01 -4.10 21.93
N VAL A 261 -16.64 -2.95 22.50
CA VAL A 261 -17.17 -2.52 23.81
C VAL A 261 -18.69 -2.34 23.77
N TRP A 262 -19.25 -1.61 22.79
CA TRP A 262 -20.71 -1.46 22.71
C TRP A 262 -21.41 -2.80 22.38
N ALA A 263 -20.77 -3.62 21.51
CA ALA A 263 -21.32 -4.93 21.17
C ALA A 263 -21.37 -5.88 22.39
N LEU A 264 -20.37 -5.81 23.28
CA LEU A 264 -20.37 -6.57 24.54
C LEU A 264 -21.43 -6.06 25.53
N ILE A 265 -21.59 -4.73 25.65
CA ILE A 265 -22.64 -4.14 26.51
C ILE A 265 -24.04 -4.56 26.05
N LEU A 266 -24.26 -4.58 24.74
CA LEU A 266 -25.51 -4.94 24.11
C LEU A 266 -25.53 -6.39 23.59
N PHE A 267 -24.65 -7.28 24.11
CA PHE A 267 -24.39 -8.58 23.50
C PHE A 267 -25.66 -9.39 23.24
N ARG A 268 -26.48 -9.65 24.28
CA ARG A 268 -27.73 -10.41 24.12
C ARG A 268 -28.78 -9.71 23.23
N PRO A 269 -29.09 -8.41 23.41
CA PRO A 269 -29.95 -7.68 22.47
C PRO A 269 -29.46 -7.73 21.03
N PHE A 270 -28.14 -7.61 20.80
CA PHE A 270 -27.56 -7.64 19.47
C PHE A 270 -27.69 -9.03 18.82
N LEU A 271 -27.42 -10.10 19.56
CA LEU A 271 -27.64 -11.47 19.08
C LEU A 271 -29.12 -11.72 18.74
N ASN A 272 -30.05 -11.23 19.54
CA ASN A 272 -31.49 -11.37 19.27
C ASN A 272 -31.89 -10.66 17.96
N ILE A 273 -31.33 -9.48 17.67
CA ILE A 273 -31.54 -8.79 16.40
C ILE A 273 -30.98 -9.60 15.22
N VAL A 274 -29.77 -10.16 15.36
CA VAL A 274 -29.17 -11.03 14.34
C VAL A 274 -30.06 -12.27 14.11
N GLY A 275 -30.52 -12.90 15.18
CA GLY A 275 -31.36 -14.07 15.11
C GLY A 275 -32.73 -13.77 14.45
N TYR A 276 -33.36 -12.66 14.80
CA TYR A 276 -34.60 -12.20 14.17
C TYR A 276 -34.42 -11.91 12.68
N ILE A 277 -33.34 -11.27 12.29
CA ILE A 277 -33.02 -11.01 10.86
C ILE A 277 -32.79 -12.34 10.13
N THR A 278 -32.07 -13.28 10.74
CA THR A 278 -31.83 -14.61 10.16
C THR A 278 -33.12 -15.35 9.89
N GLU A 279 -34.04 -15.32 10.86
CA GLU A 279 -35.35 -15.94 10.74
C GLU A 279 -36.23 -15.25 9.68
N THR A 280 -36.34 -13.93 9.72
CA THR A 280 -37.25 -13.18 8.83
C THR A 280 -36.75 -13.04 7.40
N LEU A 281 -35.44 -12.84 7.19
CA LEU A 281 -34.88 -12.60 5.86
C LEU A 281 -34.59 -13.90 5.11
N PHE A 282 -34.13 -14.94 5.82
CA PHE A 282 -33.71 -16.20 5.18
C PHE A 282 -34.71 -17.35 5.42
N GLY A 283 -35.70 -17.17 6.26
CA GLY A 283 -36.66 -18.24 6.61
C GLY A 283 -36.02 -19.41 7.36
N LEU A 284 -34.93 -19.15 8.10
CA LEU A 284 -34.13 -20.15 8.83
C LEU A 284 -34.44 -20.09 10.34
N PRO A 285 -34.16 -21.16 11.12
CA PRO A 285 -34.27 -21.12 12.56
C PRO A 285 -33.48 -19.96 13.19
N ASN A 286 -33.98 -19.41 14.29
CA ASN A 286 -33.27 -18.33 14.99
C ASN A 286 -32.05 -18.86 15.74
N PRO A 287 -30.81 -18.51 15.33
CA PRO A 287 -29.60 -19.04 15.95
C PRO A 287 -29.32 -18.48 17.36
N ALA A 288 -30.02 -17.43 17.77
CA ALA A 288 -29.91 -16.84 19.11
C ALA A 288 -30.98 -17.36 20.07
N ALA A 289 -31.88 -18.25 19.63
CA ALA A 289 -32.93 -18.82 20.47
C ALA A 289 -32.36 -19.74 21.57
N GLU A 290 -33.06 -19.80 22.73
CA GLU A 290 -32.69 -20.74 23.77
C GLU A 290 -32.79 -22.19 23.29
N GLY A 291 -31.78 -23.00 23.59
CA GLY A 291 -31.71 -24.40 23.17
C GLY A 291 -31.36 -24.62 21.71
N PHE A 292 -30.95 -23.56 20.98
CA PHE A 292 -30.45 -23.72 19.61
C PHE A 292 -29.14 -24.53 19.59
N VAL A 293 -29.13 -25.64 18.85
CA VAL A 293 -27.99 -26.54 18.73
C VAL A 293 -27.78 -26.89 17.27
N VAL A 294 -26.55 -26.75 16.81
CA VAL A 294 -26.13 -27.20 15.46
C VAL A 294 -25.80 -28.69 15.54
N THR A 295 -26.51 -29.48 14.76
CA THR A 295 -26.26 -30.93 14.67
C THR A 295 -25.50 -31.32 13.40
N ASP A 296 -25.65 -30.57 12.32
CA ASP A 296 -24.99 -30.80 11.04
C ASP A 296 -24.91 -29.46 10.30
N SER A 297 -23.81 -29.28 9.53
CA SER A 297 -23.54 -28.06 8.75
C SER A 297 -24.56 -27.81 7.62
N VAL A 298 -25.20 -28.87 7.12
CA VAL A 298 -26.18 -28.81 6.00
C VAL A 298 -27.61 -28.69 6.52
N SER A 299 -27.83 -28.90 7.81
CA SER A 299 -29.17 -28.75 8.42
C SER A 299 -29.64 -27.29 8.36
N PRO A 300 -30.97 -27.05 8.49
CA PRO A 300 -31.49 -25.68 8.63
C PRO A 300 -30.83 -24.91 9.77
N GLU A 301 -30.55 -25.58 10.91
CA GLU A 301 -29.85 -25.02 12.07
C GLU A 301 -28.40 -24.69 11.74
N GLY A 302 -27.65 -25.59 11.04
CA GLY A 302 -26.30 -25.34 10.60
C GLY A 302 -26.23 -24.14 9.66
N THR A 303 -27.11 -24.09 8.66
CA THR A 303 -27.21 -22.97 7.73
C THR A 303 -27.58 -21.66 8.48
N ALA A 304 -28.50 -21.71 9.45
CA ALA A 304 -28.90 -20.56 10.26
C ALA A 304 -27.73 -20.01 11.08
N ALA A 305 -26.93 -20.89 11.69
CA ALA A 305 -25.77 -20.52 12.46
C ALA A 305 -24.70 -19.81 11.59
N LEU A 306 -24.40 -20.37 10.41
CA LEU A 306 -23.42 -19.80 9.48
C LEU A 306 -23.86 -18.44 8.93
N TYR A 307 -25.13 -18.32 8.53
CA TYR A 307 -25.69 -17.06 8.04
C TYR A 307 -25.83 -16.03 9.15
N GLY A 308 -26.26 -16.46 10.34
CA GLY A 308 -26.31 -15.61 11.52
C GLY A 308 -24.96 -15.04 11.90
N LEU A 309 -23.89 -15.85 11.85
CA LEU A 309 -22.54 -15.38 12.14
C LEU A 309 -22.04 -14.39 11.09
N SER A 310 -22.27 -14.65 9.80
CA SER A 310 -21.93 -13.72 8.70
C SER A 310 -22.74 -12.43 8.81
N MET A 311 -24.02 -12.52 9.20
CA MET A 311 -24.89 -11.38 9.45
C MET A 311 -24.41 -10.55 10.64
N LEU A 312 -24.03 -11.19 11.75
CA LEU A 312 -23.44 -10.50 12.91
C LEU A 312 -22.21 -9.69 12.49
N HIS A 313 -21.30 -10.31 11.75
CA HIS A 313 -20.07 -9.65 11.28
C HIS A 313 -20.41 -8.43 10.41
N THR A 314 -21.39 -8.57 9.51
CA THR A 314 -21.82 -7.45 8.63
C THR A 314 -22.51 -6.35 9.43
N LEU A 315 -23.46 -6.69 10.28
CA LEU A 315 -24.19 -5.71 11.09
C LEU A 315 -23.27 -4.99 12.06
N PHE A 316 -22.36 -5.71 12.73
CA PHE A 316 -21.39 -5.13 13.63
C PHE A 316 -20.55 -4.05 12.93
N ASN A 317 -19.90 -4.39 11.82
CA ASN A 317 -19.04 -3.46 11.10
C ASN A 317 -19.85 -2.31 10.47
N THR A 318 -21.03 -2.59 9.95
CA THR A 318 -21.90 -1.57 9.34
C THR A 318 -22.43 -0.59 10.39
N ILE A 319 -22.98 -1.07 11.50
CA ILE A 319 -23.49 -0.22 12.58
C ILE A 319 -22.35 0.61 13.18
N ASN A 320 -21.21 -0.02 13.49
CA ASN A 320 -20.05 0.67 14.03
C ASN A 320 -19.60 1.79 13.09
N THR A 321 -19.54 1.52 11.78
CA THR A 321 -19.18 2.54 10.77
C THR A 321 -20.24 3.64 10.68
N LEU A 322 -21.53 3.30 10.58
CA LEU A 322 -22.61 4.29 10.48
C LEU A 322 -22.65 5.23 11.70
N VAL A 323 -22.34 4.74 12.87
CA VAL A 323 -22.23 5.55 14.10
C VAL A 323 -20.97 6.40 14.07
N LEU A 324 -19.82 5.81 13.82
CA LEU A 324 -18.52 6.48 14.00
C LEU A 324 -18.08 7.37 12.82
N VAL A 325 -18.65 7.22 11.63
CA VAL A 325 -18.31 8.06 10.46
C VAL A 325 -18.59 9.55 10.72
N TRP A 326 -19.58 9.86 11.54
CA TRP A 326 -19.89 11.23 11.96
C TRP A 326 -18.87 11.79 12.96
N PHE A 327 -18.12 10.92 13.65
CA PHE A 327 -17.16 11.26 14.69
C PHE A 327 -15.69 11.12 14.25
N THR A 328 -15.41 11.05 12.95
CA THR A 328 -14.04 10.92 12.42
C THR A 328 -13.10 12.00 12.96
N LYS A 329 -13.57 13.25 13.10
CA LYS A 329 -12.78 14.34 13.70
C LYS A 329 -12.49 14.13 15.18
N LEU A 330 -13.42 13.51 15.92
CA LEU A 330 -13.24 13.19 17.33
C LEU A 330 -12.22 12.06 17.50
N ILE A 331 -12.31 11.02 16.66
CA ILE A 331 -11.32 9.93 16.62
C ILE A 331 -9.95 10.48 16.27
N ALA A 332 -9.85 11.34 15.26
CA ALA A 332 -8.60 12.01 14.90
C ALA A 332 -8.02 12.81 16.08
N LYS A 333 -8.86 13.56 16.82
CA LYS A 333 -8.44 14.28 18.03
C LYS A 333 -7.96 13.33 19.13
N ALA A 334 -8.66 12.21 19.35
CA ALA A 334 -8.29 11.20 20.34
C ALA A 334 -6.92 10.59 20.04
N VAL A 335 -6.67 10.15 18.80
CA VAL A 335 -5.36 9.58 18.42
C VAL A 335 -4.24 10.60 18.47
N CYS A 336 -4.51 11.89 18.15
CA CYS A 336 -3.53 12.97 18.31
C CYS A 336 -3.18 13.24 19.78
N THR A 337 -4.09 12.98 20.71
CA THR A 337 -3.85 13.11 22.15
C THR A 337 -3.02 11.94 22.68
N ILE A 338 -3.28 10.72 22.19
CA ILE A 338 -2.55 9.50 22.56
C ILE A 338 -1.14 9.52 21.96
N ILE A 339 -1.03 9.80 20.66
CA ILE A 339 0.23 9.85 19.92
C ILE A 339 0.57 11.32 19.66
N ARG A 340 1.37 11.89 20.56
CA ARG A 340 1.79 13.28 20.48
C ARG A 340 2.92 13.44 19.46
N ALA A 341 2.89 14.54 18.70
CA ALA A 341 4.03 14.91 17.86
C ALA A 341 5.22 15.28 18.75
N PRO A 342 6.45 14.90 18.40
CA PRO A 342 7.66 15.31 19.12
C PRO A 342 7.76 16.85 19.12
N LYS A 343 8.11 17.43 20.28
CA LYS A 343 8.18 18.90 20.48
C LYS A 343 9.32 19.59 19.72
N ASN A 344 10.36 18.86 19.33
CA ASN A 344 11.46 19.32 18.50
C ASN A 344 11.46 18.54 17.20
N GLN A 345 10.87 19.10 16.15
CA GLN A 345 11.31 18.80 14.82
C GLN A 345 12.63 19.56 14.63
N GLU A 346 13.76 18.93 14.93
CA GLU A 346 15.01 19.27 14.26
C GLU A 346 14.72 19.24 12.77
N LYS A 347 15.17 20.28 12.04
CA LYS A 347 15.03 20.38 10.58
C LYS A 347 15.37 19.03 9.99
N GLU A 348 14.39 18.38 9.37
CA GLU A 348 14.41 16.98 9.00
C GLU A 348 15.66 16.65 8.18
N VAL A 349 16.43 15.71 8.67
CA VAL A 349 17.21 14.81 7.82
C VAL A 349 16.21 14.25 6.80
N PHE A 350 16.48 14.44 5.51
CA PHE A 350 15.61 14.00 4.43
C PHE A 350 15.10 12.58 4.69
N LYS A 351 13.78 12.39 4.69
CA LYS A 351 13.15 11.09 4.81
C LYS A 351 12.34 10.83 3.56
N LEU A 352 12.47 9.63 3.03
CA LEU A 352 11.59 9.13 1.97
C LEU A 352 10.14 9.36 2.37
N LYS A 353 9.37 9.87 1.43
CA LYS A 353 8.01 10.32 1.70
C LYS A 353 7.00 9.20 1.50
N TYR A 354 7.16 8.41 0.44
CA TYR A 354 6.16 7.46 -0.04
C TYR A 354 6.49 6.01 0.28
N ILE A 355 7.76 5.60 0.28
CA ILE A 355 8.19 4.20 0.41
C ILE A 355 8.75 3.83 1.80
N SER A 356 8.69 4.72 2.77
CA SER A 356 9.27 4.54 4.12
C SER A 356 8.68 3.38 4.93
N ALA A 357 7.51 2.86 4.56
CA ALA A 357 6.83 1.76 5.26
C ALA A 357 7.11 0.37 4.65
N GLY A 358 7.99 0.27 3.64
CA GLY A 358 8.26 -0.96 2.90
C GLY A 358 7.22 -1.28 1.82
N PRO A 359 7.42 -2.36 1.03
CA PRO A 359 6.50 -2.78 -0.01
C PRO A 359 5.12 -3.14 0.55
N LEU A 360 4.07 -2.80 -0.19
CA LEU A 360 2.70 -3.19 0.11
C LEU A 360 2.49 -4.67 -0.24
N ALA A 361 1.42 -5.25 0.27
CA ALA A 361 1.02 -6.62 -0.06
C ALA A 361 0.67 -6.84 -1.55
N THR A 362 0.63 -5.79 -2.35
CA THR A 362 0.38 -5.82 -3.78
C THR A 362 1.54 -5.16 -4.54
N PRO A 363 2.27 -5.92 -5.37
CA PRO A 363 3.36 -5.39 -6.17
C PRO A 363 2.98 -4.18 -7.03
N GLU A 364 1.80 -4.19 -7.64
CA GLU A 364 1.29 -3.10 -8.48
C GLU A 364 1.15 -1.79 -7.71
N LEU A 365 0.63 -1.83 -6.47
CA LEU A 365 0.52 -0.65 -5.63
C LEU A 365 1.87 -0.19 -5.08
N SER A 366 2.78 -1.12 -4.83
CA SER A 366 4.15 -0.81 -4.42
C SER A 366 4.90 -0.07 -5.54
N VAL A 367 4.70 -0.46 -6.80
CA VAL A 367 5.26 0.25 -7.96
C VAL A 367 4.71 1.68 -8.06
N GLU A 368 3.42 1.89 -7.83
CA GLU A 368 2.84 3.24 -7.81
C GLU A 368 3.43 4.11 -6.68
N GLN A 369 3.63 3.54 -5.48
CA GLN A 369 4.32 4.25 -4.39
C GLN A 369 5.76 4.63 -4.76
N ALA A 370 6.51 3.72 -5.38
CA ALA A 370 7.86 4.00 -5.81
C ALA A 370 7.88 5.09 -6.90
N PHE A 371 6.88 5.12 -7.77
CA PHE A 371 6.77 6.16 -8.78
C PHE A 371 6.47 7.54 -8.17
N ASP A 372 5.61 7.62 -7.15
CA ASP A 372 5.39 8.85 -6.39
C ASP A 372 6.68 9.36 -5.72
N GLU A 373 7.52 8.43 -5.21
CA GLU A 373 8.84 8.80 -4.65
C GLU A 373 9.80 9.30 -5.73
N ILE A 374 9.75 8.74 -6.94
CA ILE A 374 10.54 9.21 -8.10
C ILE A 374 10.14 10.64 -8.48
N ILE A 375 8.85 10.94 -8.54
CA ILE A 375 8.36 12.31 -8.79
C ILE A 375 8.87 13.27 -7.69
N HIS A 376 8.81 12.83 -6.44
CA HIS A 376 9.34 13.61 -5.32
C HIS A 376 10.87 13.80 -5.42
N PHE A 377 11.60 12.77 -5.82
CA PHE A 377 13.04 12.84 -6.06
C PHE A 377 13.38 13.88 -7.15
N ALA A 378 12.66 13.88 -8.27
CA ALA A 378 12.84 14.88 -9.33
C ALA A 378 12.63 16.33 -8.81
N GLN A 379 11.64 16.54 -7.93
CA GLN A 379 11.39 17.84 -7.28
C GLN A 379 12.54 18.25 -6.34
N VAL A 380 13.09 17.29 -5.60
CA VAL A 380 14.26 17.53 -4.72
C VAL A 380 15.50 17.85 -5.54
N SER A 381 15.77 17.08 -6.61
CA SER A 381 16.90 17.30 -7.51
C SER A 381 16.84 18.69 -8.18
N LYS A 382 15.66 19.16 -8.57
CA LYS A 382 15.46 20.53 -9.09
C LYS A 382 15.95 21.62 -8.13
N ASN A 383 15.75 21.44 -6.80
CA ASN A 383 16.26 22.40 -5.81
C ASN A 383 17.79 22.48 -5.83
N GLY A 384 18.49 21.39 -6.12
CA GLY A 384 19.94 21.38 -6.34
C GLY A 384 20.35 22.29 -7.49
N ALA A 385 19.65 22.23 -8.62
CA ALA A 385 19.90 23.12 -9.77
C ALA A 385 19.67 24.61 -9.43
N VAL A 386 18.65 24.91 -8.60
CA VAL A 386 18.42 26.29 -8.11
C VAL A 386 19.60 26.76 -7.25
N TYR A 387 20.09 25.93 -6.31
CA TYR A 387 21.26 26.29 -5.49
C TYR A 387 22.54 26.39 -6.31
N ALA A 388 22.72 25.57 -7.37
CA ALA A 388 23.84 25.69 -8.28
C ALA A 388 23.82 27.04 -9.02
N LYS A 389 22.64 27.50 -9.46
CA LYS A 389 22.47 28.84 -10.05
C LYS A 389 22.76 29.95 -9.03
N GLU A 390 22.31 29.83 -7.78
CA GLU A 390 22.65 30.79 -6.71
C GLU A 390 24.17 30.84 -6.49
N ALA A 391 24.87 29.70 -6.49
CA ALA A 391 26.30 29.60 -6.29
C ALA A 391 27.12 30.28 -7.43
N VAL A 392 26.61 30.26 -8.68
CA VAL A 392 27.21 30.99 -9.82
C VAL A 392 27.22 32.49 -9.56
N ASN A 393 26.19 33.01 -8.91
CA ASN A 393 25.98 34.45 -8.67
C ASN A 393 26.57 34.95 -7.34
N GLU A 394 27.01 34.06 -6.44
CA GLU A 394 27.50 34.47 -5.12
C GLU A 394 28.97 34.92 -5.17
N ALA A 395 29.19 36.16 -4.79
CA ALA A 395 30.50 36.78 -4.73
C ALA A 395 31.18 36.70 -3.35
N ASP A 396 30.42 36.53 -2.31
CA ASP A 396 30.88 36.41 -0.93
C ASP A 396 31.36 34.96 -0.68
N THR A 397 32.60 34.82 -0.20
CA THR A 397 33.23 33.52 0.01
C THR A 397 32.52 32.67 1.06
N ASP A 398 32.08 33.26 2.16
CA ASP A 398 31.45 32.51 3.27
C ASP A 398 30.06 32.04 2.87
N LYS A 399 29.31 32.86 2.14
CA LYS A 399 28.01 32.48 1.58
C LYS A 399 28.14 31.42 0.50
N PHE A 400 29.16 31.53 -0.37
CA PHE A 400 29.46 30.52 -1.36
C PHE A 400 29.76 29.16 -0.71
N GLU A 401 30.62 29.11 0.31
CA GLU A 401 30.92 27.85 1.02
C GLU A 401 29.67 27.29 1.73
N THR A 402 28.75 28.14 2.19
CA THR A 402 27.46 27.70 2.72
C THR A 402 26.58 27.05 1.65
N LEU A 403 26.51 27.64 0.44
CA LEU A 403 25.77 27.09 -0.70
C LEU A 403 26.40 25.78 -1.19
N ARG A 404 27.75 25.75 -1.26
CA ARG A 404 28.50 24.53 -1.61
C ARG A 404 28.22 23.40 -0.63
N GLY A 405 28.24 23.70 0.69
CA GLY A 405 27.87 22.71 1.72
C GLY A 405 26.44 22.18 1.57
N LYS A 406 25.49 23.00 1.08
CA LYS A 406 24.16 22.52 0.72
C LYS A 406 24.19 21.59 -0.50
N LEU A 407 24.93 21.93 -1.55
CA LEU A 407 25.01 21.13 -2.77
C LEU A 407 25.62 19.76 -2.53
N VAL A 408 26.71 19.67 -1.75
CA VAL A 408 27.29 18.38 -1.29
C VAL A 408 26.25 17.58 -0.51
N LYS A 409 25.49 18.21 0.38
CA LYS A 409 24.43 17.52 1.12
C LYS A 409 23.28 17.05 0.22
N TYR A 410 22.97 17.77 -0.84
CA TYR A 410 21.95 17.36 -1.81
C TYR A 410 22.38 16.15 -2.64
N GLU A 411 23.66 16.04 -2.98
CA GLU A 411 24.24 14.86 -3.63
C GLU A 411 24.16 13.63 -2.69
N GLU A 412 24.63 13.74 -1.43
CA GLU A 412 24.47 12.68 -0.43
C GLU A 412 23.00 12.23 -0.24
N ILE A 413 22.05 13.17 -0.37
CA ILE A 413 20.61 12.88 -0.32
C ILE A 413 20.18 12.15 -1.59
N SER A 414 20.66 12.55 -2.78
CA SER A 414 20.35 11.91 -4.08
C SER A 414 20.79 10.46 -4.08
N ASP A 415 22.02 10.16 -3.68
CA ASP A 415 22.59 8.82 -3.55
C ASP A 415 21.73 7.94 -2.64
N ARG A 416 21.35 8.52 -1.50
CA ARG A 416 20.52 7.80 -0.53
C ARG A 416 19.13 7.49 -1.08
N ILE A 417 18.49 8.43 -1.79
CA ILE A 417 17.18 8.22 -2.41
C ILE A 417 17.27 7.12 -3.47
N GLU A 418 18.28 7.19 -4.33
CA GLU A 418 18.53 6.15 -5.33
C GLU A 418 18.62 4.77 -4.68
N TYR A 419 19.50 4.61 -3.70
CA TYR A 419 19.70 3.34 -2.99
C TYR A 419 18.42 2.81 -2.35
N GLU A 420 17.66 3.66 -1.68
CA GLU A 420 16.43 3.28 -0.97
C GLU A 420 15.30 2.90 -1.96
N ILE A 421 15.14 3.65 -3.08
CA ILE A 421 14.17 3.29 -4.13
C ILE A 421 14.58 1.97 -4.79
N ALA A 422 15.86 1.80 -5.11
CA ALA A 422 16.37 0.56 -5.70
C ALA A 422 16.14 -0.65 -4.76
N THR A 423 16.41 -0.48 -3.47
CA THR A 423 16.18 -1.51 -2.46
C THR A 423 14.69 -1.85 -2.35
N PHE A 424 13.82 -0.85 -2.36
CA PHE A 424 12.37 -1.04 -2.33
C PHE A 424 11.87 -1.80 -3.57
N LEU A 425 12.29 -1.40 -4.77
CA LEU A 425 11.93 -2.06 -6.04
C LEU A 425 12.46 -3.50 -6.10
N ASN A 426 13.64 -3.78 -5.52
CA ASN A 426 14.15 -5.15 -5.39
C ASN A 426 13.22 -6.00 -4.52
N GLY A 427 12.72 -5.46 -3.40
CA GLY A 427 11.73 -6.13 -2.56
C GLY A 427 10.44 -6.46 -3.31
N VAL A 428 9.95 -5.50 -4.12
CA VAL A 428 8.76 -5.71 -4.97
C VAL A 428 9.01 -6.77 -6.04
N SER A 429 10.19 -6.77 -6.66
CA SER A 429 10.57 -7.72 -7.73
C SER A 429 10.77 -9.16 -7.23
N ALA A 430 10.95 -9.36 -5.92
CA ALA A 430 11.04 -10.69 -5.32
C ALA A 430 9.69 -11.41 -5.24
N GLU A 431 8.59 -10.70 -5.42
CA GLU A 431 7.25 -11.26 -5.48
C GLU A 431 6.86 -11.64 -6.92
N GLU A 432 5.76 -12.38 -7.08
CA GLU A 432 5.20 -12.65 -8.41
C GLU A 432 4.59 -11.39 -9.02
N ILE A 433 5.28 -10.82 -9.99
CA ILE A 433 4.86 -9.61 -10.71
C ILE A 433 4.42 -9.92 -12.14
N SER A 434 3.51 -9.10 -12.68
CA SER A 434 3.12 -9.19 -14.10
C SER A 434 4.26 -8.76 -15.03
N GLU A 435 4.21 -9.16 -16.30
CA GLU A 435 5.20 -8.73 -17.29
C GLU A 435 5.21 -7.20 -17.45
N SER A 436 4.02 -6.58 -17.46
CA SER A 436 3.89 -5.11 -17.52
C SER A 436 4.51 -4.43 -16.30
N THR A 437 4.30 -4.96 -15.11
CA THR A 437 4.92 -4.45 -13.87
C THR A 437 6.45 -4.57 -13.91
N SER A 438 6.97 -5.69 -14.46
CA SER A 438 8.42 -5.87 -14.64
C SER A 438 9.03 -4.84 -15.59
N VAL A 439 8.33 -4.48 -16.67
CA VAL A 439 8.77 -3.44 -17.62
C VAL A 439 8.81 -2.07 -16.93
N LYS A 440 7.77 -1.72 -16.17
CA LYS A 440 7.73 -0.47 -15.38
C LYS A 440 8.89 -0.38 -14.38
N ILE A 441 9.14 -1.44 -13.61
CA ILE A 441 10.24 -1.48 -12.64
C ILE A 441 11.60 -1.26 -13.33
N LYS A 442 11.84 -1.86 -14.50
CA LYS A 442 13.07 -1.67 -15.26
C LYS A 442 13.25 -0.22 -15.73
N ALA A 443 12.17 0.43 -16.16
CA ALA A 443 12.21 1.85 -16.52
C ALA A 443 12.49 2.72 -15.28
N MET A 444 11.87 2.41 -14.16
CA MET A 444 12.08 3.15 -12.90
C MET A 444 13.52 3.09 -12.41
N TYR A 445 14.19 1.94 -12.49
CA TYR A 445 15.63 1.84 -12.16
C TYR A 445 16.49 2.79 -12.97
N LYS A 446 16.23 2.91 -14.27
CA LYS A 446 16.97 3.83 -15.14
C LYS A 446 16.67 5.28 -14.79
N ILE A 447 15.38 5.61 -14.62
CA ILE A 447 14.97 6.97 -14.26
C ILE A 447 15.64 7.42 -12.95
N VAL A 448 15.71 6.53 -11.97
CA VAL A 448 16.33 6.83 -10.66
C VAL A 448 17.82 7.12 -10.80
N GLY A 449 18.55 6.35 -11.62
CA GLY A 449 19.97 6.61 -11.90
C GLY A 449 20.20 7.92 -12.67
N GLU A 450 19.30 8.30 -13.60
CA GLU A 450 19.38 9.59 -14.29
C GLU A 450 19.13 10.77 -13.31
N LEU A 451 18.21 10.60 -12.34
CA LEU A 451 17.94 11.62 -11.33
C LEU A 451 19.08 11.79 -10.32
N GLU A 452 19.78 10.71 -9.97
CA GLU A 452 21.02 10.75 -9.18
C GLU A 452 22.11 11.52 -9.94
N SER A 453 22.33 11.21 -11.22
CA SER A 453 23.31 11.88 -12.07
C SER A 453 23.05 13.39 -12.22
N LEU A 454 21.80 13.83 -12.11
CA LEU A 454 21.45 15.25 -12.02
C LEU A 454 21.91 15.89 -10.70
N GLY A 455 21.86 15.15 -9.59
CA GLY A 455 22.40 15.57 -8.29
C GLY A 455 23.92 15.76 -8.34
N ASP A 456 24.62 14.78 -8.92
CA ASP A 456 26.06 14.79 -9.15
C ASP A 456 26.53 15.99 -9.99
N SER A 457 25.76 16.30 -11.04
CA SER A 457 26.03 17.46 -11.88
C SER A 457 25.97 18.78 -11.10
N CYS A 458 25.01 18.91 -10.18
CA CYS A 458 24.91 20.10 -9.32
C CYS A 458 26.12 20.24 -8.38
N GLU A 459 26.59 19.13 -7.78
CA GLU A 459 27.81 19.11 -6.96
C GLU A 459 29.04 19.43 -7.81
N THR A 460 29.16 18.86 -9.01
CA THR A 460 30.25 19.10 -9.95
C THR A 460 30.38 20.58 -10.33
N ILE A 461 29.26 21.27 -10.61
CA ILE A 461 29.25 22.72 -10.84
C ILE A 461 29.81 23.46 -9.62
N SER A 462 29.41 23.10 -8.40
CA SER A 462 29.93 23.72 -7.18
C SER A 462 31.43 23.53 -7.02
N ARG A 463 31.96 22.37 -7.40
CA ARG A 463 33.36 22.01 -7.35
C ARG A 463 34.18 22.81 -8.38
N ILE A 464 33.64 23.00 -9.60
CA ILE A 464 34.26 23.85 -10.63
C ILE A 464 34.34 25.30 -10.14
N LEU A 465 33.25 25.83 -9.57
CA LEU A 465 33.20 27.18 -9.00
C LEU A 465 34.21 27.36 -7.83
N SER A 466 34.33 26.36 -6.97
CA SER A 466 35.31 26.36 -5.87
C SER A 466 36.73 26.43 -6.38
N ARG A 467 37.07 25.63 -7.40
CA ARG A 467 38.40 25.67 -8.06
C ARG A 467 38.66 27.04 -8.69
N LYS A 468 37.68 27.62 -9.40
CA LYS A 468 37.75 28.97 -9.97
C LYS A 468 38.07 30.01 -8.87
N ASN A 469 37.36 29.95 -7.74
CA ASN A 469 37.55 30.86 -6.60
C ASN A 469 38.94 30.69 -5.95
N THR A 470 39.39 29.46 -5.76
CA THR A 470 40.74 29.15 -5.23
C THR A 470 41.86 29.75 -6.13
N HIS A 471 41.68 29.71 -7.45
CA HIS A 471 42.61 30.33 -8.40
C HIS A 471 42.37 31.84 -8.60
N LYS A 472 41.51 32.47 -7.74
CA LYS A 472 41.21 33.91 -7.79
C LYS A 472 40.75 34.40 -9.17
N LYS A 473 40.05 33.55 -9.93
CA LYS A 473 39.48 33.90 -11.23
C LYS A 473 38.06 34.45 -11.05
N LYS A 474 37.68 35.40 -11.90
CA LYS A 474 36.32 35.99 -11.89
C LYS A 474 35.72 35.89 -13.29
N PHE A 475 34.47 35.57 -13.36
CA PHE A 475 33.69 35.69 -14.58
C PHE A 475 33.33 37.17 -14.82
N ASP A 476 33.31 37.59 -16.07
CA ASP A 476 32.77 38.90 -16.47
C ASP A 476 31.23 38.90 -16.44
N ALA A 477 30.64 40.06 -16.63
CA ALA A 477 29.18 40.20 -16.57
C ALA A 477 28.45 39.40 -17.66
N GLU A 478 29.09 39.26 -18.83
CA GLU A 478 28.55 38.50 -19.95
C GLU A 478 28.55 36.99 -19.64
N ALA A 479 29.65 36.45 -19.14
CA ALA A 479 29.75 35.06 -18.72
C ALA A 479 28.72 34.70 -17.63
N ILE A 480 28.58 35.57 -16.63
CA ILE A 480 27.53 35.40 -15.59
C ILE A 480 26.15 35.39 -16.20
N LYS A 481 25.85 36.30 -17.14
CA LYS A 481 24.54 36.36 -17.83
C LYS A 481 24.27 35.07 -18.61
N ASN A 482 25.28 34.58 -19.35
CA ASN A 482 25.14 33.36 -20.14
C ASN A 482 24.97 32.11 -19.26
N LEU A 483 25.72 32.00 -18.14
CA LEU A 483 25.56 30.93 -17.16
C LEU A 483 24.16 30.95 -16.53
N ASN A 484 23.63 32.12 -16.21
CA ASN A 484 22.25 32.26 -15.73
C ASN A 484 21.23 31.85 -16.80
N THR A 485 21.41 32.23 -18.05
CA THR A 485 20.53 31.83 -19.14
C THR A 485 20.49 30.31 -19.31
N MET A 486 21.68 29.66 -19.20
CA MET A 486 21.77 28.21 -19.26
C MET A 486 21.11 27.54 -18.04
N ALA A 487 21.35 28.05 -16.83
CA ALA A 487 20.72 27.57 -15.62
C ALA A 487 19.18 27.70 -15.65
N ASP A 488 18.66 28.81 -16.20
CA ASP A 488 17.21 29.00 -16.38
C ASP A 488 16.62 27.99 -17.36
N ALA A 489 17.35 27.68 -18.43
CA ALA A 489 16.94 26.65 -19.39
C ALA A 489 16.92 25.25 -18.75
N VAL A 490 17.91 24.92 -17.91
CA VAL A 490 17.95 23.68 -17.14
C VAL A 490 16.77 23.58 -16.17
N ILE A 491 16.48 24.65 -15.41
CA ILE A 491 15.35 24.67 -14.48
C ILE A 491 14.02 24.50 -15.23
N ALA A 492 13.87 25.10 -16.41
CA ALA A 492 12.70 24.90 -17.27
C ALA A 492 12.60 23.45 -17.79
N ALA A 493 13.73 22.83 -18.15
CA ALA A 493 13.76 21.42 -18.55
C ALA A 493 13.37 20.47 -17.40
N TYR A 494 13.74 20.79 -16.15
CA TYR A 494 13.23 20.08 -14.97
C TYR A 494 11.70 20.15 -14.85
N ASP A 495 11.10 21.33 -15.12
CA ASP A 495 9.64 21.46 -15.07
C ASP A 495 8.97 20.56 -16.12
N VAL A 496 9.51 20.51 -17.32
CA VAL A 496 9.05 19.61 -18.40
C VAL A 496 9.19 18.14 -17.99
N MET A 497 10.33 17.74 -17.45
CA MET A 497 10.56 16.37 -16.98
C MET A 497 9.59 15.97 -15.87
N ILE A 498 9.35 16.84 -14.89
CA ILE A 498 8.40 16.59 -13.79
C ILE A 498 6.95 16.53 -14.31
N GLU A 499 6.60 17.35 -15.29
CA GLU A 499 5.31 17.29 -15.98
C GLU A 499 5.12 15.95 -16.68
N ASN A 500 6.12 15.48 -17.43
CA ASN A 500 6.08 14.19 -18.13
C ASN A 500 6.02 13.02 -17.13
N LEU A 501 6.77 13.04 -16.02
CA LEU A 501 6.67 12.07 -14.93
C LEU A 501 5.23 12.03 -14.37
N THR A 502 4.66 13.19 -14.11
CA THR A 502 3.30 13.31 -13.56
C THR A 502 2.24 12.82 -14.56
N ALA A 503 2.39 13.14 -15.85
CA ALA A 503 1.49 12.68 -16.90
C ALA A 503 1.58 11.16 -17.11
N ALA A 504 2.79 10.58 -17.09
CA ALA A 504 2.99 9.13 -17.14
C ALA A 504 2.33 8.42 -15.95
N HIS A 505 2.49 8.97 -14.76
CA HIS A 505 1.85 8.44 -13.55
C HIS A 505 0.31 8.41 -13.66
N ARG A 506 -0.29 9.38 -14.37
CA ARG A 506 -1.74 9.43 -14.62
C ARG A 506 -2.20 8.62 -15.83
N GLY A 507 -1.27 8.05 -16.61
CA GLY A 507 -1.58 7.38 -17.87
C GLY A 507 -2.00 8.36 -18.98
N GLU A 508 -1.59 9.63 -18.88
CA GLU A 508 -1.94 10.72 -19.80
C GLU A 508 -0.81 11.09 -20.76
N LEU A 509 0.41 10.52 -20.56
CA LEU A 509 1.56 10.82 -21.41
C LEU A 509 1.36 10.21 -22.81
N GLN A 510 1.28 11.08 -23.83
CA GLN A 510 1.11 10.66 -25.23
C GLN A 510 2.39 10.77 -26.04
N ASP A 511 3.17 11.83 -25.82
CA ASP A 511 4.45 12.09 -26.47
C ASP A 511 5.37 12.91 -25.55
N ILE A 512 6.64 13.03 -25.95
CA ILE A 512 7.68 13.77 -25.21
C ILE A 512 8.34 14.85 -26.07
N THR A 513 7.59 15.42 -27.02
CA THR A 513 8.08 16.48 -27.91
C THR A 513 8.54 17.69 -27.10
N ASN A 514 7.86 17.98 -25.98
CA ASN A 514 8.26 19.04 -25.05
C ASN A 514 9.67 18.84 -24.47
N ALA A 515 10.04 17.58 -24.13
CA ALA A 515 11.37 17.25 -23.63
C ALA A 515 12.46 17.37 -24.71
N TYR A 516 12.18 16.94 -25.94
CA TYR A 516 13.09 17.15 -27.08
C TYR A 516 13.34 18.63 -27.34
N ASN A 517 12.30 19.47 -27.30
CA ASN A 517 12.43 20.91 -27.48
C ASN A 517 13.26 21.57 -26.36
N ALA A 518 13.15 21.09 -25.13
CA ALA A 518 13.92 21.59 -23.99
C ALA A 518 15.41 21.23 -24.12
N GLU A 519 15.71 19.99 -24.52
CA GLU A 519 17.08 19.51 -24.76
C GLU A 519 17.73 20.24 -25.97
N GLU A 520 17.03 20.37 -27.10
CA GLU A 520 17.52 21.10 -28.27
C GLU A 520 17.83 22.57 -27.94
N ARG A 521 17.05 23.21 -27.07
CA ARG A 521 17.32 24.55 -26.56
C ARG A 521 18.64 24.61 -25.79
N LEU A 522 18.90 23.64 -24.90
CA LEU A 522 20.14 23.56 -24.13
C LEU A 522 21.37 23.35 -25.05
N ASN A 523 21.25 22.45 -26.02
CA ASN A 523 22.27 22.20 -27.05
C ASN A 523 22.59 23.45 -27.87
N THR A 524 21.54 24.17 -28.28
CA THR A 524 21.71 25.42 -29.04
C THR A 524 22.42 26.49 -28.21
N LEU A 525 22.04 26.66 -26.94
CA LEU A 525 22.69 27.61 -26.04
C LEU A 525 24.16 27.25 -25.81
N ARG A 526 24.46 25.97 -25.53
CA ARG A 526 25.82 25.47 -25.36
C ARG A 526 26.70 25.79 -26.60
N ASN A 527 26.17 25.47 -27.79
CA ASN A 527 26.93 25.69 -29.02
C ASN A 527 27.22 27.19 -29.25
N ASN A 528 26.22 28.04 -29.10
CA ASN A 528 26.37 29.49 -29.24
C ASN A 528 27.38 30.07 -28.25
N PHE A 529 27.32 29.65 -26.99
CA PHE A 529 28.23 30.14 -25.95
C PHE A 529 29.65 29.61 -26.12
N ARG A 530 29.80 28.37 -26.59
CA ARG A 530 31.11 27.79 -26.92
C ARG A 530 31.75 28.54 -28.06
N ASP A 531 31.02 28.76 -29.15
CA ASP A 531 31.58 29.41 -30.36
C ASP A 531 32.00 30.85 -30.06
N ALA A 532 31.23 31.58 -29.25
CA ALA A 532 31.60 32.92 -28.78
C ALA A 532 32.88 32.93 -27.91
N VAL A 533 33.04 31.92 -27.05
CA VAL A 533 34.26 31.81 -26.22
C VAL A 533 35.49 31.49 -27.07
N ILE A 534 35.37 30.63 -28.07
CA ILE A 534 36.47 30.28 -28.97
C ILE A 534 36.91 31.55 -29.74
N GLU A 535 35.97 32.32 -30.29
CA GLU A 535 36.23 33.56 -30.98
C GLU A 535 36.93 34.59 -30.07
N ASP A 536 36.46 34.74 -28.81
CA ASP A 536 37.09 35.63 -27.84
C ASP A 536 38.54 35.20 -27.47
N ILE A 537 38.83 33.90 -27.38
CA ILE A 537 40.16 33.37 -27.10
C ILE A 537 41.07 33.65 -28.29
N ASP A 538 40.62 33.40 -29.52
CA ASP A 538 41.38 33.62 -30.74
C ASP A 538 41.73 35.09 -30.94
N ASN A 539 40.85 35.98 -30.53
CA ASN A 539 41.08 37.45 -30.57
C ASN A 539 41.89 37.96 -29.36
N GLY A 540 42.35 37.09 -28.46
CA GLY A 540 43.18 37.47 -27.29
C GLY A 540 42.42 38.24 -26.22
N GLY A 541 41.06 38.24 -26.23
CA GLY A 541 40.20 39.04 -25.35
C GLY A 541 39.97 38.45 -23.97
N LYS A 542 40.05 37.11 -23.82
CA LYS A 542 39.73 36.43 -22.54
C LYS A 542 40.87 35.55 -22.01
N ASN A 543 40.95 35.43 -20.70
CA ASN A 543 41.90 34.56 -20.03
C ASN A 543 41.49 33.08 -20.23
N TYR A 544 42.37 32.31 -20.89
CA TYR A 544 42.13 30.89 -21.21
C TYR A 544 41.65 30.06 -20.02
N GLN A 545 42.25 30.20 -18.84
CA GLN A 545 41.89 29.45 -17.65
C GLN A 545 40.47 29.78 -17.15
N THR A 546 40.03 31.04 -17.25
CA THR A 546 38.67 31.46 -16.90
C THR A 546 37.66 30.88 -17.90
N SER A 547 38.02 30.87 -19.19
CA SER A 547 37.21 30.28 -20.26
C SER A 547 37.02 28.77 -20.08
N VAL A 548 38.04 28.04 -19.60
CA VAL A 548 37.91 26.62 -19.27
C VAL A 548 36.85 26.38 -18.17
N TYR A 549 36.94 27.11 -17.05
CA TYR A 549 35.91 26.96 -15.98
C TYR A 549 34.50 27.30 -16.46
N TYR A 550 34.38 28.32 -17.29
CA TYR A 550 33.09 28.69 -17.87
C TYR A 550 32.54 27.58 -18.76
N MET A 551 33.36 27.03 -19.65
CA MET A 551 32.95 25.95 -20.56
C MET A 551 32.63 24.66 -19.81
N ASP A 552 33.40 24.34 -18.77
CA ASP A 552 33.10 23.16 -17.93
C ASP A 552 31.71 23.25 -17.31
N ILE A 553 31.29 24.43 -16.81
CA ILE A 553 29.95 24.64 -16.25
C ILE A 553 28.88 24.57 -17.34
N ILE A 554 29.10 25.16 -18.51
CA ILE A 554 28.16 25.11 -19.64
C ILE A 554 27.95 23.67 -20.10
N ASN A 555 29.03 22.88 -20.21
CA ASN A 555 28.95 21.47 -20.58
C ASN A 555 28.20 20.65 -19.51
N GLU A 556 28.39 20.96 -18.24
CA GLU A 556 27.68 20.25 -17.17
C GLU A 556 26.17 20.56 -17.17
N TYR A 557 25.79 21.81 -17.48
CA TYR A 557 24.38 22.15 -17.66
C TYR A 557 23.74 21.45 -18.87
N GLU A 558 24.45 21.30 -19.97
CA GLU A 558 23.95 20.57 -21.13
C GLU A 558 23.81 19.07 -20.82
N ARG A 559 24.78 18.48 -20.12
CA ARG A 559 24.71 17.09 -19.67
C ARG A 559 23.49 16.83 -18.77
N MET A 560 23.11 17.81 -17.95
CA MET A 560 21.83 17.72 -17.22
C MET A 560 20.64 17.64 -18.16
N GLY A 561 20.68 18.32 -19.31
CA GLY A 561 19.64 18.19 -20.36
C GLY A 561 19.55 16.78 -20.90
N ASP A 562 20.71 16.14 -21.16
CA ASP A 562 20.77 14.74 -21.63
C ASP A 562 20.14 13.78 -20.61
N PHE A 563 20.42 13.94 -19.32
CA PHE A 563 19.79 13.12 -18.28
C PHE A 563 18.27 13.31 -18.23
N MET A 564 17.78 14.55 -18.36
CA MET A 564 16.34 14.84 -18.32
C MET A 564 15.57 14.30 -19.53
N ILE A 565 16.17 14.32 -20.73
CA ILE A 565 15.54 13.69 -21.89
C ILE A 565 15.55 12.16 -21.78
N ASN A 566 16.61 11.55 -21.23
CA ASN A 566 16.68 10.12 -20.97
C ASN A 566 15.54 9.67 -20.05
N VAL A 567 15.27 10.42 -18.97
CA VAL A 567 14.11 10.17 -18.08
C VAL A 567 12.81 10.12 -18.89
N SER A 568 12.56 11.13 -19.75
CA SER A 568 11.34 11.19 -20.57
C SER A 568 11.26 10.04 -21.59
N GLN A 569 12.39 9.62 -22.17
CA GLN A 569 12.43 8.49 -23.10
C GLN A 569 12.17 7.15 -22.39
N ASP A 570 12.70 6.96 -21.18
CA ASP A 570 12.44 5.74 -20.40
C ASP A 570 11.00 5.66 -19.90
N LEU A 571 10.33 6.80 -19.67
CA LEU A 571 8.87 6.84 -19.45
C LEU A 571 8.10 6.27 -20.64
N MET A 572 8.41 6.70 -21.87
CA MET A 572 7.74 6.21 -23.08
C MET A 572 7.95 4.71 -23.34
N ARG A 573 9.02 4.13 -22.79
CA ARG A 573 9.32 2.69 -22.93
C ARG A 573 8.67 1.84 -21.84
N GLY A 574 8.41 2.43 -20.69
CA GLY A 574 7.96 1.72 -19.49
C GLY A 574 6.49 1.92 -19.13
N PHE A 575 5.89 3.00 -19.55
CA PHE A 575 4.53 3.43 -19.17
C PHE A 575 3.69 3.76 -20.40
#